data_6c2bcbecd9ec3f350fb62a77fe8baa43
#
_entry.id   6c2bcbecd9ec3f350fb62a77fe8baa43
#
_cell.length_a   1.000
_cell.length_b   1.000
_cell.length_c   1.000
_cell.angle_alpha   90.00
_cell.angle_beta   90.00
_cell.angle_gamma   90.00
#
_symmetry.space_group_name_H-M   'P 1'
#
loop_
_entity.id
_entity.type
_entity.pdbx_description
1 polymer ?
#
loop_
_entity_poly.entity_id
_entity_poly.type
_entity_poly.pdbx_seq_one_letter_code
_entity_poly.pdbx_strand_id
1 'polypeptide(L)'
;MTVRIVAVGSVILVSTGCLHRHRPIQAARGTPPPVGGGSTTPAPIVQGEKGIASWYGHPYHGRPTASGEIYNMYDMTAAHRTLPFGTRVNVHDLENGHDVTVRINDRGPFIEGRIIDLSYAAAQAMHMPGIAQVYLEILGLGEGVAIPGIFAVQVGAFKDRSNAERLKERIESQFGPVVIQDFDHGDGLFYRVRVGHESTEDAARALAQSLRRANLATETFVVRLN
;
A
#
# COMPACT_ATOMS: atom_id res chain seq x y z
N MET A 1 -64.33 19.44 -37.29
CA MET A 1 -65.23 20.39 -36.60
C MET A 1 -64.70 20.45 -35.16
N THR A 2 -64.16 21.47 -34.64
CA THR A 2 -64.36 22.91 -34.59
C THR A 2 -63.03 23.54 -34.16
N VAL A 3 -62.55 24.51 -34.93
CA VAL A 3 -61.39 25.36 -34.64
C VAL A 3 -61.77 26.36 -33.54
N ARG A 4 -60.90 26.61 -32.58
CA ARG A 4 -60.90 27.84 -31.77
C ARG A 4 -59.51 28.43 -31.69
N ILE A 5 -59.41 29.54 -32.39
CA ILE A 5 -58.33 30.52 -32.36
C ILE A 5 -58.52 31.38 -31.09
N VAL A 6 -57.47 31.62 -30.30
CA VAL A 6 -57.44 32.69 -29.30
C VAL A 6 -56.17 33.48 -29.45
N ALA A 7 -56.38 34.80 -29.45
CA ALA A 7 -55.53 35.87 -29.90
C ALA A 7 -54.35 36.19 -29.00
N VAL A 8 -53.34 36.76 -29.65
CA VAL A 8 -52.09 37.39 -29.19
C VAL A 8 -52.39 38.68 -28.43
N GLY A 9 -51.84 38.85 -27.27
CA GLY A 9 -51.74 40.10 -26.54
C GLY A 9 -50.31 40.51 -26.36
N SER A 10 -49.84 41.45 -27.16
CA SER A 10 -48.52 42.11 -26.99
C SER A 10 -48.58 43.15 -25.87
N VAL A 11 -47.77 42.97 -24.83
CA VAL A 11 -47.50 44.00 -23.83
C VAL A 11 -46.11 44.57 -24.07
N ILE A 12 -46.06 45.84 -24.48
CA ILE A 12 -44.83 46.64 -24.62
C ILE A 12 -44.50 47.21 -23.22
N LEU A 13 -43.41 46.82 -22.62
CA LEU A 13 -42.87 47.45 -21.44
C LEU A 13 -41.70 48.35 -21.81
N VAL A 14 -41.93 49.66 -21.63
CA VAL A 14 -40.93 50.71 -21.80
C VAL A 14 -40.04 50.70 -20.54
N SER A 15 -38.78 50.39 -20.70
CA SER A 15 -37.78 50.47 -19.62
C SER A 15 -37.02 51.79 -19.71
N THR A 16 -37.23 52.61 -18.70
CA THR A 16 -36.52 53.90 -18.46
C THR A 16 -35.07 53.57 -18.06
N GLY A 17 -34.14 54.03 -18.87
CA GLY A 17 -32.70 53.89 -18.64
C GLY A 17 -32.21 54.79 -17.49
N CYS A 18 -31.64 54.22 -16.47
CA CYS A 18 -30.81 54.95 -15.49
C CYS A 18 -29.35 54.96 -15.96
N LEU A 19 -28.87 56.16 -16.36
CA LEU A 19 -27.44 56.39 -16.60
C LEU A 19 -26.66 56.25 -15.28
N HIS A 20 -25.96 55.18 -15.06
CA HIS A 20 -24.94 55.05 -14.00
C HIS A 20 -23.61 55.58 -14.57
N ARG A 21 -23.16 56.71 -14.04
CA ARG A 21 -21.81 57.26 -14.27
C ARG A 21 -20.79 56.31 -13.67
N HIS A 22 -20.03 55.60 -14.52
CA HIS A 22 -18.83 54.91 -14.11
C HIS A 22 -17.76 55.89 -13.66
N ARG A 23 -17.41 55.87 -12.37
CA ARG A 23 -16.16 56.44 -11.84
C ARG A 23 -15.01 55.46 -12.20
N PRO A 24 -13.88 55.94 -12.76
CA PRO A 24 -12.71 55.08 -12.92
C PRO A 24 -12.13 54.77 -11.55
N ILE A 25 -12.07 53.47 -11.24
CA ILE A 25 -11.35 52.96 -10.07
C ILE A 25 -9.85 53.04 -10.43
N GLN A 26 -9.13 53.94 -9.75
CA GLN A 26 -7.67 53.94 -9.78
C GLN A 26 -7.19 52.64 -9.18
N ALA A 27 -6.51 51.81 -9.98
CA ALA A 27 -5.82 50.62 -9.50
C ALA A 27 -4.69 51.05 -8.57
N ALA A 28 -4.89 50.85 -7.29
CA ALA A 28 -3.81 50.88 -6.30
C ALA A 28 -2.81 49.78 -6.70
N ARG A 29 -1.56 50.15 -7.01
CA ARG A 29 -0.44 49.23 -7.15
C ARG A 29 -0.15 48.67 -5.75
N GLY A 30 -0.86 47.59 -5.39
CA GLY A 30 -0.49 46.75 -4.27
C GLY A 30 0.73 45.93 -4.67
N THR A 31 1.84 46.10 -3.97
CA THR A 31 2.98 45.20 -3.99
C THR A 31 2.47 43.79 -3.68
N PRO A 32 2.81 42.77 -4.48
CA PRO A 32 2.44 41.39 -4.16
C PRO A 32 3.05 41.02 -2.79
N PRO A 33 2.32 40.27 -1.95
CA PRO A 33 2.86 39.80 -0.68
C PRO A 33 4.09 38.93 -0.96
N PRO A 34 5.11 38.94 -0.08
CA PRO A 34 6.27 38.10 -0.27
C PRO A 34 5.79 36.65 -0.34
N VAL A 35 6.16 35.99 -1.42
CA VAL A 35 5.98 34.54 -1.59
C VAL A 35 6.80 33.91 -0.46
N GLY A 36 6.10 33.51 0.60
CA GLY A 36 6.69 32.73 1.67
C GLY A 36 7.32 31.49 1.04
N GLY A 37 8.65 31.44 1.05
CA GLY A 37 9.39 30.25 0.67
C GLY A 37 8.92 29.10 1.55
N GLY A 38 7.96 28.31 1.04
CA GLY A 38 7.65 27.02 1.60
C GLY A 38 8.94 26.22 1.56
N SER A 39 9.53 26.01 2.72
CA SER A 39 10.61 25.05 2.90
C SER A 39 10.02 23.70 2.55
N THR A 40 10.13 23.31 1.28
CA THR A 40 9.93 21.92 0.88
C THR A 40 11.09 21.15 1.48
N THR A 41 10.91 20.67 2.71
CA THR A 41 11.74 19.60 3.22
C THR A 41 11.66 18.49 2.15
N PRO A 42 12.78 18.07 1.55
CA PRO A 42 12.75 16.96 0.60
C PRO A 42 12.10 15.78 1.32
N ALA A 43 11.07 15.19 0.72
CA ALA A 43 10.53 13.93 1.21
C ALA A 43 11.72 12.97 1.34
N PRO A 44 11.84 12.20 2.44
CA PRO A 44 12.93 11.26 2.58
C PRO A 44 12.94 10.36 1.35
N ILE A 45 14.07 10.33 0.63
CA ILE A 45 14.30 9.40 -0.45
C ILE A 45 14.34 8.03 0.20
N VAL A 46 13.21 7.34 0.20
CA VAL A 46 13.16 5.95 0.64
C VAL A 46 13.89 5.17 -0.45
N GLN A 47 15.05 4.63 -0.10
CA GLN A 47 15.86 3.82 -1.01
C GLN A 47 14.99 2.73 -1.62
N GLY A 48 15.01 2.63 -2.95
CA GLY A 48 14.32 1.57 -3.66
C GLY A 48 14.91 0.20 -3.35
N GLU A 49 14.10 -0.83 -3.48
CA GLU A 49 14.48 -2.23 -3.20
C GLU A 49 14.53 -3.01 -4.52
N LYS A 50 15.55 -3.87 -4.69
CA LYS A 50 15.66 -4.81 -5.81
C LYS A 50 15.40 -6.23 -5.34
N GLY A 51 14.68 -7.01 -6.14
CA GLY A 51 14.42 -8.41 -5.86
C GLY A 51 13.46 -9.03 -6.85
N ILE A 52 12.88 -10.15 -6.46
CA ILE A 52 11.95 -10.90 -7.30
C ILE A 52 10.52 -10.48 -6.98
N ALA A 53 9.73 -10.16 -8.01
CA ALA A 53 8.28 -10.06 -7.94
C ALA A 53 7.63 -11.37 -8.37
N SER A 54 6.48 -11.67 -7.79
CA SER A 54 5.52 -12.64 -8.33
C SER A 54 4.12 -12.04 -8.31
N TRP A 55 3.10 -12.81 -8.62
CA TRP A 55 1.72 -12.37 -8.54
C TRP A 55 0.81 -13.46 -7.98
N TYR A 56 -0.35 -13.06 -7.47
CA TYR A 56 -1.36 -13.94 -6.92
C TYR A 56 -2.76 -13.58 -7.46
N GLY A 57 -3.60 -14.61 -7.61
CA GLY A 57 -4.95 -14.49 -8.12
C GLY A 57 -5.89 -15.42 -7.37
N HIS A 58 -6.52 -16.38 -8.07
CA HIS A 58 -7.24 -17.46 -7.41
C HIS A 58 -6.28 -18.38 -6.63
N PRO A 59 -6.65 -18.85 -5.42
CA PRO A 59 -7.96 -18.77 -4.76
C PRO A 59 -8.13 -17.58 -3.78
N TYR A 60 -7.27 -16.55 -3.84
CA TYR A 60 -7.27 -15.43 -2.89
C TYR A 60 -8.33 -14.37 -3.17
N HIS A 61 -8.81 -14.29 -4.41
CA HIS A 61 -9.85 -13.33 -4.81
C HIS A 61 -11.11 -13.45 -3.91
N GLY A 62 -11.57 -12.31 -3.38
CA GLY A 62 -12.72 -12.24 -2.46
C GLY A 62 -12.38 -12.50 -0.99
N ARG A 63 -11.11 -12.69 -0.61
CA ARG A 63 -10.68 -12.93 0.76
C ARG A 63 -10.13 -11.68 1.43
N PRO A 64 -10.17 -11.59 2.77
CA PRO A 64 -9.55 -10.49 3.50
C PRO A 64 -8.03 -10.47 3.31
N THR A 65 -7.48 -9.30 3.03
CA THR A 65 -6.04 -9.03 3.07
C THR A 65 -5.59 -8.70 4.49
N ALA A 66 -4.28 -8.56 4.70
CA ALA A 66 -3.73 -8.17 5.99
C ALA A 66 -4.10 -6.74 6.42
N SER A 67 -4.52 -5.86 5.49
CA SER A 67 -5.06 -4.53 5.81
C SER A 67 -6.54 -4.55 6.24
N GLY A 68 -7.22 -5.69 6.08
CA GLY A 68 -8.65 -5.86 6.31
C GLY A 68 -9.53 -5.59 5.08
N GLU A 69 -8.97 -5.14 3.96
CA GLU A 69 -9.68 -5.02 2.69
C GLU A 69 -10.00 -6.39 2.10
N ILE A 70 -11.04 -6.47 1.29
CA ILE A 70 -11.30 -7.68 0.49
C ILE A 70 -10.41 -7.63 -0.76
N TYR A 71 -9.60 -8.67 -0.94
CA TYR A 71 -8.72 -8.77 -2.10
C TYR A 71 -9.50 -8.87 -3.40
N ASN A 72 -9.29 -7.90 -4.29
CA ASN A 72 -9.77 -7.94 -5.65
C ASN A 72 -8.57 -8.10 -6.60
N MET A 73 -8.45 -9.26 -7.25
CA MET A 73 -7.33 -9.54 -8.15
C MET A 73 -7.27 -8.63 -9.38
N TYR A 74 -8.34 -7.86 -9.64
CA TYR A 74 -8.41 -6.90 -10.76
C TYR A 74 -8.05 -5.46 -10.36
N ASP A 75 -7.74 -5.20 -9.09
CA ASP A 75 -7.26 -3.90 -8.61
C ASP A 75 -5.74 -3.79 -8.72
N MET A 76 -5.21 -2.56 -8.81
CA MET A 76 -3.77 -2.29 -8.86
C MET A 76 -3.20 -2.27 -7.45
N THR A 77 -3.03 -3.47 -6.85
CA THR A 77 -2.57 -3.67 -5.47
C THR A 77 -1.44 -4.68 -5.40
N ALA A 78 -0.76 -4.71 -4.26
CA ALA A 78 0.31 -5.66 -4.01
C ALA A 78 0.49 -5.97 -2.51
N ALA A 79 1.13 -7.11 -2.23
CA ALA A 79 1.61 -7.48 -0.92
C ALA A 79 3.10 -7.15 -0.75
N HIS A 80 3.44 -6.51 0.38
CA HIS A 80 4.82 -6.24 0.78
C HIS A 80 4.99 -6.47 2.30
N ARG A 81 6.19 -6.94 2.71
CA ARG A 81 6.41 -7.34 4.11
C ARG A 81 6.39 -6.18 5.10
N THR A 82 7.04 -5.07 4.74
CA THR A 82 7.38 -4.01 5.70
C THR A 82 6.85 -2.63 5.34
N LEU A 83 6.51 -2.36 4.09
CA LEU A 83 5.92 -1.09 3.69
C LEU A 83 4.56 -0.87 4.37
N PRO A 84 4.26 0.34 4.85
CA PRO A 84 2.94 0.67 5.38
C PRO A 84 1.82 0.36 4.39
N PHE A 85 0.63 -0.03 4.90
CA PHE A 85 -0.55 -0.13 4.03
C PHE A 85 -0.89 1.24 3.43
N GLY A 86 -1.39 1.25 2.20
CA GLY A 86 -1.66 2.47 1.45
C GLY A 86 -0.45 3.07 0.73
N THR A 87 0.78 2.61 1.02
CA THR A 87 1.97 3.05 0.29
C THR A 87 1.81 2.79 -1.21
N ARG A 88 2.13 3.79 -2.02
CA ARG A 88 2.17 3.66 -3.49
C ARG A 88 3.59 3.39 -3.94
N VAL A 89 3.74 2.35 -4.73
CA VAL A 89 5.02 1.87 -5.23
C VAL A 89 4.96 1.75 -6.74
N ASN A 90 5.94 2.30 -7.43
CA ASN A 90 6.17 1.99 -8.83
C ASN A 90 7.09 0.77 -8.92
N VAL A 91 6.65 -0.24 -9.62
CA VAL A 91 7.37 -1.52 -9.80
C VAL A 91 7.90 -1.53 -11.22
N HIS A 92 9.22 -1.51 -11.37
CA HIS A 92 9.91 -1.54 -12.66
C HIS A 92 10.40 -2.96 -12.93
N ASP A 93 9.96 -3.56 -14.01
CA ASP A 93 10.48 -4.83 -14.49
C ASP A 93 11.82 -4.59 -15.20
N LEU A 94 12.88 -5.17 -14.65
CA LEU A 94 14.26 -4.97 -15.14
C LEU A 94 14.57 -5.80 -16.40
N GLU A 95 13.69 -6.71 -16.80
CA GLU A 95 13.87 -7.59 -17.96
C GLU A 95 13.16 -7.04 -19.20
N ASN A 96 11.93 -6.56 -19.06
CA ASN A 96 11.13 -6.07 -20.19
C ASN A 96 10.96 -4.55 -20.22
N GLY A 97 11.33 -3.83 -19.15
CA GLY A 97 11.27 -2.37 -19.03
C GLY A 97 9.87 -1.81 -18.80
N HIS A 98 8.85 -2.65 -18.55
CA HIS A 98 7.53 -2.17 -18.17
C HIS A 98 7.46 -1.82 -16.69
N ASP A 99 6.58 -0.87 -16.36
CA ASP A 99 6.31 -0.47 -14.99
C ASP A 99 4.81 -0.40 -14.69
N VAL A 100 4.54 -0.54 -13.41
CA VAL A 100 3.19 -0.42 -12.88
C VAL A 100 3.20 0.22 -11.51
N THR A 101 2.27 1.14 -11.26
CA THR A 101 2.06 1.68 -9.92
C THR A 101 0.99 0.87 -9.20
N VAL A 102 1.35 0.38 -8.00
CA VAL A 102 0.46 -0.40 -7.14
C VAL A 102 0.35 0.23 -5.76
N ARG A 103 -0.72 -0.11 -5.04
CA ARG A 103 -0.92 0.26 -3.64
C ARG A 103 -0.72 -0.99 -2.76
N ILE A 104 0.06 -0.83 -1.71
CA ILE A 104 0.27 -1.92 -0.75
C ILE A 104 -0.96 -2.07 0.15
N ASN A 105 -1.58 -3.25 0.15
CA ASN A 105 -2.72 -3.58 1.00
C ASN A 105 -2.64 -4.96 1.66
N ASP A 106 -1.56 -5.70 1.40
CA ASP A 106 -1.39 -7.03 1.99
C ASP A 106 0.04 -7.26 2.50
N ARG A 107 0.25 -8.37 3.24
CA ARG A 107 1.53 -8.80 3.83
C ARG A 107 2.05 -10.08 3.16
N GLY A 108 3.25 -10.02 2.68
CA GLY A 108 4.01 -11.02 1.97
C GLY A 108 5.03 -10.36 1.06
N PRO A 109 5.74 -11.10 0.22
CA PRO A 109 5.82 -12.56 0.16
C PRO A 109 6.61 -13.19 1.31
N PHE A 110 6.25 -14.42 1.69
CA PHE A 110 6.99 -15.24 2.65
C PHE A 110 7.73 -16.37 1.93
N ILE A 111 8.45 -16.00 0.88
CA ILE A 111 9.32 -16.86 0.08
C ILE A 111 10.64 -16.11 -0.09
N GLU A 112 11.75 -16.81 0.13
CA GLU A 112 13.08 -16.23 0.06
C GLU A 112 13.39 -15.64 -1.33
N GLY A 113 14.04 -14.47 -1.36
CA GLY A 113 14.36 -13.74 -2.59
C GLY A 113 13.22 -12.93 -3.19
N ARG A 114 11.96 -13.21 -2.86
CA ARG A 114 10.81 -12.40 -3.29
C ARG A 114 10.60 -11.20 -2.36
N ILE A 115 10.30 -10.05 -2.95
CA ILE A 115 10.10 -8.79 -2.22
C ILE A 115 8.66 -8.25 -2.34
N ILE A 116 7.97 -8.54 -3.44
CA ILE A 116 6.61 -8.06 -3.70
C ILE A 116 5.80 -9.13 -4.43
N ASP A 117 4.52 -9.26 -4.08
CA ASP A 117 3.55 -10.06 -4.82
C ASP A 117 2.48 -9.12 -5.38
N LEU A 118 2.38 -9.06 -6.71
CA LEU A 118 1.44 -8.21 -7.42
C LEU A 118 0.05 -8.85 -7.50
N SER A 119 -0.99 -8.05 -7.65
CA SER A 119 -2.28 -8.54 -8.10
C SER A 119 -2.19 -9.08 -9.53
N TYR A 120 -3.17 -9.87 -9.94
CA TYR A 120 -3.28 -10.36 -11.31
C TYR A 120 -3.30 -9.20 -12.33
N ALA A 121 -4.11 -8.16 -12.08
CA ALA A 121 -4.19 -7.00 -12.97
C ALA A 121 -2.86 -6.27 -13.10
N ALA A 122 -2.14 -6.08 -12.00
CA ALA A 122 -0.82 -5.43 -12.01
C ALA A 122 0.21 -6.26 -12.81
N ALA A 123 0.22 -7.58 -12.61
CA ALA A 123 1.09 -8.48 -13.37
C ALA A 123 0.76 -8.47 -14.88
N GLN A 124 -0.53 -8.44 -15.24
CA GLN A 124 -0.94 -8.33 -16.64
C GLN A 124 -0.49 -7.00 -17.27
N ALA A 125 -0.62 -5.88 -16.54
CA ALA A 125 -0.17 -4.55 -17.01
C ALA A 125 1.35 -4.50 -17.24
N MET A 126 2.13 -5.24 -16.44
CA MET A 126 3.58 -5.41 -16.63
C MET A 126 3.97 -6.45 -17.68
N HIS A 127 3.02 -7.18 -18.28
CA HIS A 127 3.29 -8.33 -19.15
C HIS A 127 4.16 -9.40 -18.45
N MET A 128 4.01 -9.54 -17.13
CA MET A 128 4.81 -10.45 -16.31
C MET A 128 4.27 -11.89 -16.40
N PRO A 129 5.03 -12.87 -16.90
CA PRO A 129 4.51 -14.23 -17.12
C PRO A 129 4.34 -15.05 -15.84
N GLY A 130 5.09 -14.75 -14.78
CA GLY A 130 5.07 -15.48 -13.51
C GLY A 130 5.88 -14.79 -12.43
N ILE A 131 7.20 -14.78 -12.61
CA ILE A 131 8.15 -14.05 -11.75
C ILE A 131 9.00 -13.13 -12.61
N ALA A 132 9.48 -12.02 -12.05
CA ALA A 132 10.36 -11.06 -12.72
C ALA A 132 11.35 -10.44 -11.73
N GLN A 133 12.52 -10.04 -12.22
CA GLN A 133 13.44 -9.18 -11.47
C GLN A 133 12.93 -7.74 -11.53
N VAL A 134 12.71 -7.15 -10.37
CA VAL A 134 12.12 -5.80 -10.29
C VAL A 134 12.95 -4.86 -9.43
N TYR A 135 12.73 -3.56 -9.67
CA TYR A 135 13.11 -2.47 -8.79
C TYR A 135 11.86 -1.75 -8.30
N LEU A 136 11.78 -1.54 -6.98
CA LEU A 136 10.66 -0.83 -6.34
C LEU A 136 11.06 0.62 -6.10
N GLU A 137 10.26 1.56 -6.60
CA GLU A 137 10.36 2.98 -6.31
C GLU A 137 9.17 3.40 -5.45
N ILE A 138 9.42 3.95 -4.25
CA ILE A 138 8.35 4.38 -3.35
C ILE A 138 7.92 5.79 -3.74
N LEU A 139 6.71 5.93 -4.28
CA LEU A 139 6.15 7.20 -4.74
C LEU A 139 5.54 8.03 -3.61
N GLY A 140 5.07 7.39 -2.55
CA GLY A 140 4.49 8.07 -1.39
C GLY A 140 3.92 7.08 -0.39
N LEU A 141 3.91 7.50 0.87
CA LEU A 141 3.23 6.79 1.95
C LEU A 141 1.72 7.08 1.85
N GLY A 142 0.89 6.11 2.24
CA GLY A 142 -0.55 6.32 2.33
C GLY A 142 -0.90 7.48 3.26
N GLU A 143 -2.04 8.16 3.03
CA GLU A 143 -2.50 9.24 3.91
C GLU A 143 -2.69 8.73 5.35
N GLY A 144 -2.22 9.50 6.33
CA GLY A 144 -2.33 9.18 7.75
C GLY A 144 -1.39 8.07 8.25
N VAL A 145 -0.47 7.57 7.42
CA VAL A 145 0.48 6.53 7.81
C VAL A 145 1.60 7.13 8.64
N ALA A 146 1.62 6.83 9.94
CA ALA A 146 2.78 7.08 10.78
C ALA A 146 3.92 6.16 10.37
N ILE A 147 5.11 6.72 10.13
CA ILE A 147 6.34 5.97 9.82
C ILE A 147 6.74 5.00 10.95
N PRO A 148 6.53 5.33 12.25
CA PRO A 148 6.75 4.35 13.31
C PRO A 148 5.91 3.09 13.08
N GLY A 149 6.53 1.94 13.06
CA GLY A 149 5.91 0.65 12.86
C GLY A 149 6.28 -0.30 13.99
N ILE A 150 5.47 -1.33 14.15
CA ILE A 150 5.79 -2.47 14.99
C ILE A 150 6.18 -3.61 14.05
N PHE A 151 7.33 -4.21 14.31
CA PHE A 151 7.90 -5.25 13.48
C PHE A 151 8.10 -6.54 14.29
N ALA A 152 7.96 -7.66 13.62
CA ALA A 152 8.28 -8.97 14.15
C ALA A 152 9.03 -9.80 13.11
N VAL A 153 9.54 -10.95 13.54
CA VAL A 153 10.18 -11.92 12.66
C VAL A 153 9.27 -13.14 12.53
N GLN A 154 8.74 -13.39 11.35
CA GLN A 154 8.04 -14.64 11.06
C GLN A 154 9.07 -15.73 10.79
N VAL A 155 8.98 -16.82 11.53
CA VAL A 155 9.93 -17.94 11.54
C VAL A 155 9.35 -19.27 11.04
N GLY A 156 8.05 -19.27 10.74
CA GLY A 156 7.36 -20.43 10.18
C GLY A 156 5.86 -20.16 10.00
N ALA A 157 5.25 -21.01 9.16
CA ALA A 157 3.80 -21.11 8.99
C ALA A 157 3.46 -22.59 8.82
N PHE A 158 2.53 -23.11 9.62
CA PHE A 158 2.23 -24.53 9.72
C PHE A 158 0.74 -24.78 9.50
N LYS A 159 0.39 -25.87 8.82
CA LYS A 159 -1.00 -26.36 8.75
C LYS A 159 -1.46 -27.03 10.06
N ASP A 160 -0.51 -27.59 10.79
CA ASP A 160 -0.75 -28.23 12.08
C ASP A 160 -0.31 -27.30 13.22
N ARG A 161 -1.26 -26.97 14.11
CA ARG A 161 -1.02 -26.09 15.25
C ARG A 161 0.04 -26.64 16.21
N SER A 162 0.11 -27.96 16.40
CA SER A 162 1.09 -28.57 17.29
C SER A 162 2.54 -28.35 16.82
N ASN A 163 2.76 -28.25 15.50
CA ASN A 163 4.08 -27.91 14.96
C ASN A 163 4.45 -26.44 15.27
N ALA A 164 3.49 -25.53 15.20
CA ALA A 164 3.69 -24.13 15.56
C ALA A 164 3.98 -23.99 17.06
N GLU A 165 3.25 -24.71 17.90
CA GLU A 165 3.45 -24.72 19.37
C GLU A 165 4.83 -25.26 19.75
N ARG A 166 5.28 -26.38 19.18
CA ARG A 166 6.64 -26.90 19.40
C ARG A 166 7.73 -25.91 18.98
N LEU A 167 7.55 -25.21 17.85
CA LEU A 167 8.49 -24.18 17.42
C LEU A 167 8.48 -23.00 18.40
N LYS A 168 7.30 -22.56 18.82
CA LYS A 168 7.12 -21.48 19.80
C LYS A 168 7.86 -21.82 21.10
N GLU A 169 7.58 -22.95 21.74
CA GLU A 169 8.23 -23.40 23.01
C GLU A 169 9.75 -23.42 22.88
N ARG A 170 10.27 -23.94 21.76
CA ARG A 170 11.72 -23.98 21.52
C ARG A 170 12.33 -22.59 21.42
N ILE A 171 11.65 -21.62 20.85
CA ILE A 171 12.15 -20.26 20.69
C ILE A 171 11.98 -19.46 21.98
N GLU A 172 10.85 -19.58 22.69
CA GLU A 172 10.56 -18.85 23.93
C GLU A 172 11.56 -19.09 25.04
N SER A 173 12.29 -20.22 25.00
CA SER A 173 13.38 -20.50 25.97
C SER A 173 14.56 -19.52 25.89
N GLN A 174 14.71 -18.77 24.78
CA GLN A 174 15.84 -17.89 24.53
C GLN A 174 15.43 -16.50 23.95
N PHE A 175 14.28 -16.41 23.30
CA PHE A 175 13.81 -15.20 22.63
C PHE A 175 12.32 -15.00 22.93
N GLY A 176 11.90 -13.73 22.99
CA GLY A 176 10.48 -13.42 23.17
C GLY A 176 10.14 -11.96 22.89
N PRO A 177 8.87 -11.62 22.82
CA PRO A 177 7.72 -12.54 22.87
C PRO A 177 7.58 -13.40 21.62
N VAL A 178 6.94 -14.58 21.72
CA VAL A 178 6.60 -15.44 20.58
C VAL A 178 5.08 -15.62 20.50
N VAL A 179 4.51 -15.30 19.34
CA VAL A 179 3.07 -15.35 19.11
C VAL A 179 2.75 -16.30 17.95
N ILE A 180 1.71 -17.11 18.13
CA ILE A 180 1.10 -17.86 17.02
C ILE A 180 -0.10 -17.07 16.55
N GLN A 181 -0.13 -16.72 15.25
CA GLN A 181 -1.24 -16.05 14.61
C GLN A 181 -1.92 -16.98 13.62
N ASP A 182 -3.21 -17.15 13.78
CA ASP A 182 -4.04 -17.87 12.83
C ASP A 182 -4.19 -17.06 11.53
N PHE A 183 -4.07 -17.74 10.39
CA PHE A 183 -4.16 -17.13 9.08
C PHE A 183 -4.86 -18.08 8.10
N ASP A 184 -6.02 -17.67 7.60
CA ASP A 184 -6.70 -18.39 6.53
C ASP A 184 -6.05 -18.05 5.19
N HIS A 185 -5.29 -19.02 4.65
CA HIS A 185 -4.59 -18.88 3.37
C HIS A 185 -5.48 -19.17 2.15
N GLY A 186 -6.72 -19.62 2.40
CA GLY A 186 -7.62 -19.91 1.31
C GLY A 186 -7.70 -21.36 0.87
N ASP A 187 -6.65 -22.10 1.04
CA ASP A 187 -6.58 -23.55 0.92
C ASP A 187 -6.45 -24.23 2.31
N GLY A 188 -6.68 -23.45 3.36
CA GLY A 188 -6.71 -23.91 4.75
C GLY A 188 -6.15 -22.88 5.75
N LEU A 189 -6.37 -23.19 7.02
CA LEU A 189 -5.86 -22.43 8.14
C LEU A 189 -4.37 -22.74 8.34
N PHE A 190 -3.57 -21.68 8.49
CA PHE A 190 -2.16 -21.75 8.83
C PHE A 190 -1.90 -21.07 10.18
N TYR A 191 -0.93 -21.57 10.90
CA TYR A 191 -0.45 -21.06 12.18
C TYR A 191 0.93 -20.44 11.98
N ARG A 192 0.95 -19.08 11.90
CA ARG A 192 2.19 -18.30 11.71
C ARG A 192 2.86 -18.07 13.05
N VAL A 193 4.14 -18.47 13.18
CA VAL A 193 4.95 -18.22 14.37
C VAL A 193 5.76 -16.95 14.15
N ARG A 194 5.56 -15.96 15.02
CA ARG A 194 6.21 -14.64 14.97
C ARG A 194 6.93 -14.37 16.28
N VAL A 195 8.14 -13.81 16.18
CA VAL A 195 9.05 -13.52 17.31
C VAL A 195 9.34 -12.02 17.34
N GLY A 196 9.32 -11.45 18.54
CA GLY A 196 9.65 -10.05 18.79
C GLY A 196 8.47 -9.10 18.62
N HIS A 197 8.69 -7.86 19.07
CA HIS A 197 7.80 -6.73 18.96
C HIS A 197 8.66 -5.46 18.89
N GLU A 198 9.33 -5.30 17.73
CA GLU A 198 10.38 -4.31 17.55
C GLU A 198 9.81 -2.99 17.02
N SER A 199 10.35 -1.87 17.51
CA SER A 199 9.93 -0.53 17.09
C SER A 199 10.54 -0.10 15.75
N THR A 200 11.55 -0.81 15.25
CA THR A 200 12.20 -0.53 13.97
C THR A 200 12.44 -1.79 13.16
N GLU A 201 12.48 -1.63 11.84
CA GLU A 201 12.79 -2.73 10.94
C GLU A 201 14.21 -3.27 11.16
N ASP A 202 15.18 -2.38 11.46
CA ASP A 202 16.57 -2.79 11.71
C ASP A 202 16.70 -3.64 12.98
N ALA A 203 15.98 -3.32 14.06
CA ALA A 203 15.93 -4.16 15.25
C ALA A 203 15.35 -5.55 14.94
N ALA A 204 14.28 -5.61 14.14
CA ALA A 204 13.72 -6.89 13.70
C ALA A 204 14.67 -7.68 12.79
N ARG A 205 15.43 -7.00 11.91
CA ARG A 205 16.50 -7.62 11.10
C ARG A 205 17.62 -8.21 11.98
N ALA A 206 18.03 -7.48 13.02
CA ALA A 206 19.01 -7.98 14.00
C ALA A 206 18.50 -9.22 14.77
N LEU A 207 17.22 -9.19 15.18
CA LEU A 207 16.55 -10.33 15.80
C LEU A 207 16.51 -11.55 14.86
N ALA A 208 16.17 -11.33 13.58
CA ALA A 208 16.17 -12.40 12.56
C ALA A 208 17.54 -13.05 12.40
N GLN A 209 18.61 -12.25 12.39
CA GLN A 209 19.98 -12.77 12.35
C GLN A 209 20.33 -13.61 13.61
N SER A 210 19.89 -13.14 14.77
CA SER A 210 20.15 -13.85 16.05
C SER A 210 19.44 -15.19 16.09
N LEU A 211 18.19 -15.27 15.63
CA LEU A 211 17.42 -16.51 15.51
C LEU A 211 18.08 -17.53 14.57
N ARG A 212 18.62 -17.07 13.42
CA ARG A 212 19.38 -17.94 12.52
C ARG A 212 20.69 -18.44 13.12
N ARG A 213 21.46 -17.56 13.79
CA ARG A 213 22.71 -17.96 14.48
C ARG A 213 22.47 -18.99 15.58
N ALA A 214 21.34 -18.90 16.26
CA ALA A 214 20.94 -19.87 17.29
C ALA A 214 20.39 -21.18 16.71
N ASN A 215 20.32 -21.34 15.39
CA ASN A 215 19.71 -22.47 14.67
C ASN A 215 18.24 -22.75 15.09
N LEU A 216 17.52 -21.68 15.49
CA LEU A 216 16.11 -21.77 15.88
C LEU A 216 15.15 -21.60 14.71
N ALA A 217 15.61 -20.97 13.64
CA ALA A 217 14.86 -20.81 12.39
C ALA A 217 15.80 -20.83 11.18
N THR A 218 15.43 -21.55 10.14
CA THR A 218 16.17 -21.59 8.86
C THR A 218 15.81 -20.39 8.01
N GLU A 219 14.51 -20.14 7.84
CA GLU A 219 13.96 -19.00 7.12
C GLU A 219 13.39 -17.98 8.11
N THR A 220 13.65 -16.72 7.86
CA THR A 220 13.16 -15.63 8.72
C THR A 220 12.73 -14.46 7.84
N PHE A 221 11.51 -13.98 8.06
CA PHE A 221 10.95 -12.84 7.34
C PHE A 221 10.59 -11.72 8.32
N VAL A 222 11.24 -10.56 8.18
CA VAL A 222 10.81 -9.36 8.91
C VAL A 222 9.45 -8.94 8.34
N VAL A 223 8.50 -8.68 9.23
CA VAL A 223 7.13 -8.30 8.89
C VAL A 223 6.69 -7.12 9.73
N ARG A 224 6.04 -6.14 9.12
CA ARG A 224 5.36 -5.05 9.82
C ARG A 224 3.99 -5.54 10.30
N LEU A 225 3.63 -5.23 11.55
CA LEU A 225 2.38 -5.70 12.18
C LEU A 225 1.22 -4.69 12.05
N ASN A 226 1.51 -3.42 11.75
CA ASN A 226 0.54 -2.32 11.63
C ASN A 226 0.70 -1.53 10.33
#